data_a67bce6a4db99a70bdbb94091ca04bf5
#
_entry.id   a67bce6a4db99a70bdbb94091ca04bf5
#
_cell.length_a   1.000
_cell.length_b   1.000
_cell.length_c   1.000
_cell.angle_alpha   90.00
_cell.angle_beta   90.00
_cell.angle_gamma   90.00
#
_symmetry.space_group_name_H-M   'P 1'
#
loop_
_entity.id
_entity.type
_entity.pdbx_description
1 polymer ?
#
loop_
_entity_poly.entity_id
_entity_poly.type
_entity_poly.pdbx_seq_one_letter_code
_entity_poly.pdbx_strand_id
1 'polypeptide(L)'
;MGIFSYMFENIDQIMRLLLEHIQLTAIAVGLAILVGLPLGILISYVKPLNKPVMGATNLIQAVPSMALLGFAIPLLGIGTLPSVIVVFLYSLLPIVKNTYIGISQISPGTIEAARGIGLTRQQILWKVQLPLTLPMLMAGVRISAVTAVGLMTIAAFIGAGGLGFLVFSGISSVNNGMILAGAIPACILALAIDWVLSQVESLVTPVSLQPELLKTRSTLTAKRRRQKWSVGVVVALLVFMFGQNVYANLVKDPNTIRIGSKQFTEQLVLGNMLGEMIEKNQILR
;
A
#
# COMPACT_ATOMS: atom_id res chain seq x y z
N MET A 1 -19.97 26.03 -5.10
CA MET A 1 -20.33 24.66 -5.58
C MET A 1 -20.50 23.74 -4.40
N GLY A 2 -21.56 22.95 -4.37
CA GLY A 2 -21.74 21.92 -3.35
C GLY A 2 -20.69 20.80 -3.53
N ILE A 3 -20.31 20.11 -2.44
CA ILE A 3 -19.32 19.03 -2.43
C ILE A 3 -19.67 17.96 -3.45
N PHE A 4 -20.93 17.55 -3.49
CA PHE A 4 -21.42 16.51 -4.40
C PHE A 4 -21.36 16.94 -5.88
N SER A 5 -21.68 18.22 -6.18
CA SER A 5 -21.56 18.75 -7.56
C SER A 5 -20.12 18.65 -8.05
N TYR A 6 -19.14 19.08 -7.23
CA TYR A 6 -17.73 18.98 -7.57
C TYR A 6 -17.29 17.52 -7.82
N MET A 7 -17.74 16.58 -6.97
CA MET A 7 -17.40 15.17 -7.13
C MET A 7 -17.96 14.54 -8.41
N PHE A 8 -19.21 14.88 -8.76
CA PHE A 8 -19.83 14.37 -10.00
C PHE A 8 -19.19 14.96 -11.25
N GLU A 9 -18.88 16.25 -11.25
CA GLU A 9 -18.26 16.92 -12.39
C GLU A 9 -16.82 16.42 -12.64
N ASN A 10 -16.10 15.97 -11.59
CA ASN A 10 -14.70 15.57 -11.69
C ASN A 10 -14.49 14.06 -11.43
N ILE A 11 -15.52 13.23 -11.62
CA ILE A 11 -15.49 11.80 -11.29
C ILE A 11 -14.35 11.04 -12.02
N ASP A 12 -14.09 11.38 -13.28
CA ASP A 12 -13.03 10.76 -14.08
C ASP A 12 -11.63 11.08 -13.53
N GLN A 13 -11.42 12.31 -13.05
CA GLN A 13 -10.19 12.71 -12.42
C GLN A 13 -10.00 11.98 -11.08
N ILE A 14 -11.05 11.95 -10.25
CA ILE A 14 -11.03 11.26 -8.95
C ILE A 14 -10.71 9.80 -9.15
N MET A 15 -11.33 9.15 -10.15
CA MET A 15 -11.12 7.73 -10.42
C MET A 15 -9.69 7.44 -10.88
N ARG A 16 -9.12 8.26 -11.74
CA ARG A 16 -7.71 8.14 -12.16
C ARG A 16 -6.76 8.28 -10.97
N LEU A 17 -6.97 9.29 -10.12
CA LEU A 17 -6.15 9.52 -8.94
C LEU A 17 -6.33 8.43 -7.88
N LEU A 18 -7.53 7.86 -7.75
CA LEU A 18 -7.78 6.69 -6.90
C LEU A 18 -6.97 5.48 -7.37
N LEU A 19 -6.98 5.20 -8.68
CA LEU A 19 -6.22 4.11 -9.28
C LEU A 19 -4.71 4.28 -9.05
N GLU A 20 -4.20 5.47 -9.31
CA GLU A 20 -2.80 5.82 -9.05
C GLU A 20 -2.44 5.64 -7.58
N HIS A 21 -3.31 6.10 -6.67
CA HIS A 21 -3.10 5.95 -5.23
C HIS A 21 -3.03 4.49 -4.79
N ILE A 22 -3.95 3.64 -5.28
CA ILE A 22 -3.95 2.19 -5.03
C ILE A 22 -2.65 1.57 -5.55
N GLN A 23 -2.23 1.92 -6.76
CA GLN A 23 -1.04 1.36 -7.39
C GLN A 23 0.23 1.70 -6.60
N LEU A 24 0.43 2.96 -6.25
CA LEU A 24 1.61 3.41 -5.50
C LEU A 24 1.66 2.79 -4.11
N THR A 25 0.51 2.72 -3.43
CA THR A 25 0.38 2.08 -2.11
C THR A 25 0.67 0.58 -2.20
N ALA A 26 0.12 -0.11 -3.21
CA ALA A 26 0.33 -1.54 -3.41
C ALA A 26 1.81 -1.87 -3.71
N ILE A 27 2.49 -1.05 -4.50
CA ILE A 27 3.93 -1.21 -4.77
C ILE A 27 4.72 -1.04 -3.47
N ALA A 28 4.49 0.02 -2.71
CA ALA A 28 5.23 0.30 -1.48
C ALA A 28 5.03 -0.80 -0.43
N VAL A 29 3.79 -1.22 -0.18
CA VAL A 29 3.46 -2.29 0.78
C VAL A 29 3.93 -3.65 0.27
N GLY A 30 3.79 -3.92 -1.03
CA GLY A 30 4.29 -5.16 -1.65
C GLY A 30 5.80 -5.32 -1.46
N LEU A 31 6.58 -4.26 -1.70
CA LEU A 31 8.01 -4.24 -1.41
C LEU A 31 8.30 -4.44 0.08
N ALA A 32 7.50 -3.80 0.95
CA ALA A 32 7.66 -3.95 2.40
C ALA A 32 7.35 -5.38 2.88
N ILE A 33 6.40 -6.07 2.28
CA ILE A 33 6.14 -7.49 2.54
C ILE A 33 7.31 -8.34 2.06
N LEU A 34 7.77 -8.11 0.83
CA LEU A 34 8.86 -8.88 0.21
C LEU A 34 10.16 -8.80 1.01
N VAL A 35 10.47 -7.65 1.59
CA VAL A 35 11.67 -7.43 2.41
C VAL A 35 11.41 -7.70 3.89
N GLY A 36 10.29 -7.22 4.42
CA GLY A 36 9.99 -7.25 5.84
C GLY A 36 9.70 -8.64 6.39
N LEU A 37 9.01 -9.51 5.64
CA LEU A 37 8.77 -10.88 6.10
C LEU A 37 10.07 -11.68 6.22
N PRO A 38 10.93 -11.77 5.18
CA PRO A 38 12.22 -12.46 5.31
C PRO A 38 13.10 -11.87 6.41
N LEU A 39 13.12 -10.54 6.55
CA LEU A 39 13.91 -9.87 7.58
C LEU A 39 13.38 -10.20 8.99
N GLY A 40 12.07 -10.21 9.21
CA GLY A 40 11.45 -10.60 10.47
C GLY A 40 11.71 -12.06 10.83
N ILE A 41 11.68 -12.97 9.84
CA ILE A 41 12.06 -14.36 10.01
C ILE A 41 13.54 -14.44 10.37
N LEU A 42 14.41 -13.76 9.64
CA LEU A 42 15.87 -13.79 9.86
C LEU A 42 16.23 -13.40 11.29
N ILE A 43 15.69 -12.27 11.80
CA ILE A 43 16.00 -11.79 13.15
C ILE A 43 15.40 -12.68 14.26
N SER A 44 14.43 -13.53 13.92
CA SER A 44 13.89 -14.53 14.86
C SER A 44 14.88 -15.68 15.10
N TYR A 45 15.72 -16.00 14.10
CA TYR A 45 16.72 -17.06 14.20
C TYR A 45 18.12 -16.55 14.54
N VAL A 46 18.46 -15.34 14.09
CA VAL A 46 19.80 -14.74 14.27
C VAL A 46 19.70 -13.63 15.32
N LYS A 47 19.76 -14.03 16.61
CA LYS A 47 19.61 -13.13 17.76
C LYS A 47 20.45 -11.85 17.71
N PRO A 48 21.73 -11.84 17.26
CA PRO A 48 22.54 -10.62 17.17
C PRO A 48 21.97 -9.56 16.25
N LEU A 49 21.23 -9.95 15.19
CA LEU A 49 20.62 -9.03 14.22
C LEU A 49 19.33 -8.37 14.74
N ASN A 50 18.72 -8.91 15.78
CA ASN A 50 17.45 -8.39 16.29
C ASN A 50 17.56 -6.92 16.71
N LYS A 51 18.48 -6.59 17.63
CA LYS A 51 18.64 -5.22 18.14
C LYS A 51 18.93 -4.20 17.04
N PRO A 52 19.90 -4.42 16.12
CA PRO A 52 20.19 -3.43 15.07
C PRO A 52 19.03 -3.29 14.05
N VAL A 53 18.40 -4.36 13.64
CA VAL A 53 17.28 -4.29 12.68
C VAL A 53 16.05 -3.63 13.29
N MET A 54 15.67 -4.03 14.51
CA MET A 54 14.57 -3.38 15.22
C MET A 54 14.89 -1.93 15.55
N GLY A 55 16.13 -1.62 15.91
CA GLY A 55 16.60 -0.24 16.14
C GLY A 55 16.48 0.62 14.89
N ALA A 56 16.95 0.12 13.75
CA ALA A 56 16.88 0.84 12.48
C ALA A 56 15.42 1.09 12.04
N THR A 57 14.56 0.08 12.11
CA THR A 57 13.15 0.22 11.73
C THR A 57 12.40 1.15 12.69
N ASN A 58 12.68 1.11 14.00
CA ASN A 58 12.12 2.03 14.99
C ASN A 58 12.58 3.47 14.73
N LEU A 59 13.86 3.67 14.39
CA LEU A 59 14.41 4.99 14.06
C LEU A 59 13.69 5.61 12.86
N ILE A 60 13.49 4.84 11.79
CA ILE A 60 12.76 5.30 10.60
C ILE A 60 11.36 5.77 10.99
N GLN A 61 10.65 5.00 11.82
CA GLN A 61 9.28 5.33 12.20
C GLN A 61 9.18 6.48 13.22
N ALA A 62 10.26 6.75 13.96
CA ALA A 62 10.33 7.88 14.88
C ALA A 62 10.51 9.24 14.16
N VAL A 63 11.06 9.23 12.95
CA VAL A 63 11.21 10.45 12.14
C VAL A 63 9.82 10.86 11.63
N PRO A 64 9.39 12.13 11.74
CA PRO A 64 8.12 12.59 11.14
C PRO A 64 8.09 12.34 9.63
N SER A 65 6.98 11.78 9.13
CA SER A 65 6.85 11.38 7.72
C SER A 65 7.13 12.52 6.73
N MET A 66 6.65 13.72 7.01
CA MET A 66 6.94 14.91 6.21
C MET A 66 8.43 15.26 6.18
N ALA A 67 9.13 15.09 7.31
CA ALA A 67 10.57 15.32 7.37
C ALA A 67 11.33 14.28 6.54
N LEU A 68 10.93 13.00 6.63
CA LEU A 68 11.58 11.95 5.85
C LEU A 68 11.34 12.13 4.34
N LEU A 69 10.14 12.56 3.94
CA LEU A 69 9.85 12.97 2.56
C LEU A 69 10.75 14.13 2.13
N GLY A 70 10.92 15.14 3.00
CA GLY A 70 11.82 16.27 2.74
C GLY A 70 13.30 15.85 2.58
N PHE A 71 13.78 14.92 3.40
CA PHE A 71 15.12 14.36 3.27
C PHE A 71 15.31 13.50 2.01
N ALA A 72 14.26 12.90 1.51
CA ALA A 72 14.32 12.10 0.28
C ALA A 72 14.51 12.96 -0.98
N ILE A 73 14.01 14.21 -1.00
CA ILE A 73 14.06 15.09 -2.19
C ILE A 73 15.50 15.33 -2.69
N PRO A 74 16.48 15.76 -1.89
CA PRO A 74 17.83 16.04 -2.39
C PRO A 74 18.56 14.78 -2.86
N LEU A 75 18.13 13.58 -2.43
CA LEU A 75 18.77 12.32 -2.79
C LEU A 75 18.12 11.65 -4.01
N LEU A 76 16.79 11.73 -4.11
CA LEU A 76 15.98 10.96 -5.06
C LEU A 76 15.14 11.84 -6.00
N GLY A 77 15.16 13.16 -5.79
CA GLY A 77 14.31 14.10 -6.53
C GLY A 77 12.89 14.19 -5.99
N ILE A 78 12.01 14.80 -6.78
CA ILE A 78 10.58 14.99 -6.50
C ILE A 78 9.76 13.97 -7.29
N GLY A 79 8.65 13.49 -6.73
CA GLY A 79 7.71 12.64 -7.47
C GLY A 79 7.42 11.29 -6.82
N THR A 80 7.06 10.31 -7.65
CA THR A 80 6.56 9.01 -7.20
C THR A 80 7.66 8.14 -6.58
N LEU A 81 8.88 8.17 -7.09
CA LEU A 81 9.98 7.32 -6.62
C LEU A 81 10.33 7.56 -5.14
N PRO A 82 10.70 8.80 -4.71
CA PRO A 82 10.99 9.07 -3.29
C PRO A 82 9.79 8.76 -2.39
N SER A 83 8.57 9.02 -2.88
CA SER A 83 7.34 8.76 -2.16
C SER A 83 7.14 7.27 -1.87
N VAL A 84 7.29 6.42 -2.89
CA VAL A 84 7.19 4.95 -2.74
C VAL A 84 8.26 4.43 -1.79
N ILE A 85 9.50 4.93 -1.88
CA ILE A 85 10.60 4.52 -0.98
C ILE A 85 10.30 4.89 0.48
N VAL A 86 9.83 6.11 0.73
CA VAL A 86 9.49 6.54 2.09
C VAL A 86 8.33 5.73 2.66
N VAL A 87 7.25 5.53 1.90
CA VAL A 87 6.11 4.72 2.34
C VAL A 87 6.53 3.26 2.57
N PHE A 88 7.38 2.70 1.70
CA PHE A 88 7.98 1.37 1.90
C PHE A 88 8.73 1.29 3.23
N LEU A 89 9.61 2.25 3.53
CA LEU A 89 10.40 2.27 4.76
C LEU A 89 9.50 2.32 6.01
N TYR A 90 8.46 3.13 6.01
CA TYR A 90 7.49 3.19 7.11
C TYR A 90 6.69 1.89 7.27
N SER A 91 6.41 1.21 6.17
CA SER A 91 5.68 -0.06 6.16
C SER A 91 6.50 -1.24 6.68
N LEU A 92 7.84 -1.12 6.71
CA LEU A 92 8.73 -2.18 7.17
C LEU A 92 8.53 -2.54 8.64
N LEU A 93 8.47 -1.54 9.55
CA LEU A 93 8.46 -1.82 10.99
C LEU A 93 7.28 -2.70 11.42
N PRO A 94 6.01 -2.40 11.07
CA PRO A 94 4.90 -3.25 11.49
C PRO A 94 5.04 -4.68 10.98
N ILE A 95 5.53 -4.87 9.75
CA ILE A 95 5.70 -6.19 9.14
C ILE A 95 6.83 -6.96 9.83
N VAL A 96 8.03 -6.36 9.96
CA VAL A 96 9.18 -6.98 10.60
C VAL A 96 8.88 -7.32 12.06
N LYS A 97 8.30 -6.37 12.81
CA LYS A 97 7.98 -6.53 14.22
C LYS A 97 6.96 -7.63 14.47
N ASN A 98 5.85 -7.63 13.72
CA ASN A 98 4.81 -8.65 13.90
C ASN A 98 5.27 -10.04 13.45
N THR A 99 6.11 -10.13 12.40
CA THR A 99 6.75 -11.37 12.00
C THR A 99 7.65 -11.92 13.10
N TYR A 100 8.54 -11.08 13.63
CA TYR A 100 9.43 -11.45 14.72
C TYR A 100 8.66 -11.90 15.98
N ILE A 101 7.69 -11.11 16.42
CA ILE A 101 6.88 -11.42 17.61
C ILE A 101 6.12 -12.73 17.39
N GLY A 102 5.47 -12.91 16.25
CA GLY A 102 4.69 -14.10 15.95
C GLY A 102 5.52 -15.38 16.02
N ILE A 103 6.74 -15.38 15.45
CA ILE A 103 7.63 -16.53 15.51
C ILE A 103 8.18 -16.74 16.93
N SER A 104 8.54 -15.66 17.62
CA SER A 104 9.17 -15.72 18.95
C SER A 104 8.20 -16.15 20.07
N GLN A 105 6.89 -15.97 19.87
CA GLN A 105 5.86 -16.35 20.83
C GLN A 105 5.43 -17.82 20.74
N ILE A 106 5.92 -18.57 19.76
CA ILE A 106 5.65 -20.02 19.66
C ILE A 106 6.28 -20.73 20.84
N SER A 107 5.48 -21.54 21.54
CA SER A 107 5.97 -22.26 22.72
C SER A 107 7.14 -23.19 22.38
N PRO A 108 8.19 -23.27 23.23
CA PRO A 108 9.31 -24.19 23.04
C PRO A 108 8.86 -25.65 22.88
N GLY A 109 7.86 -26.08 23.67
CA GLY A 109 7.30 -27.42 23.58
C GLY A 109 6.71 -27.77 22.24
N THR A 110 6.10 -26.80 21.51
CA THR A 110 5.64 -27.02 20.13
C THR A 110 6.81 -27.30 19.19
N ILE A 111 7.91 -26.59 19.36
CA ILE A 111 9.12 -26.76 18.54
C ILE A 111 9.82 -28.09 18.86
N GLU A 112 9.88 -28.46 20.15
CA GLU A 112 10.45 -29.74 20.61
C GLU A 112 9.62 -30.93 20.12
N ALA A 113 8.31 -30.87 20.20
CA ALA A 113 7.41 -31.88 19.66
C ALA A 113 7.62 -32.06 18.15
N ALA A 114 7.73 -30.95 17.39
CA ALA A 114 8.01 -30.99 15.97
C ALA A 114 9.37 -31.62 15.63
N ARG A 115 10.40 -31.39 16.47
CA ARG A 115 11.71 -32.05 16.34
C ARG A 115 11.62 -33.52 16.70
N GLY A 116 10.86 -33.86 17.76
CA GLY A 116 10.68 -35.25 18.21
C GLY A 116 10.08 -36.17 17.16
N ILE A 117 9.20 -35.63 16.30
CA ILE A 117 8.66 -36.38 15.13
C ILE A 117 9.56 -36.32 13.88
N GLY A 118 10.80 -35.78 14.00
CA GLY A 118 11.81 -35.81 12.95
C GLY A 118 11.74 -34.69 11.92
N LEU A 119 11.01 -33.57 12.18
CA LEU A 119 10.99 -32.45 11.26
C LEU A 119 12.33 -31.69 11.24
N THR A 120 12.82 -31.39 10.04
CA THR A 120 14.00 -30.52 9.85
C THR A 120 13.67 -29.06 10.19
N ARG A 121 14.69 -28.22 10.41
CA ARG A 121 14.52 -26.79 10.72
C ARG A 121 13.65 -26.06 9.66
N GLN A 122 13.86 -26.35 8.37
CA GLN A 122 13.06 -25.77 7.30
C GLN A 122 11.61 -26.26 7.34
N GLN A 123 11.39 -27.56 7.60
CA GLN A 123 10.04 -28.09 7.74
C GLN A 123 9.31 -27.50 8.94
N ILE A 124 10.00 -27.28 10.06
CA ILE A 124 9.44 -26.62 11.24
C ILE A 124 9.02 -25.18 10.87
N LEU A 125 9.87 -24.42 10.18
CA LEU A 125 9.52 -23.06 9.74
C LEU A 125 8.25 -23.07 8.88
N TRP A 126 8.25 -23.86 7.79
CA TRP A 126 7.15 -23.79 6.80
C TRP A 126 5.87 -24.50 7.24
N LYS A 127 5.97 -25.63 7.97
CA LYS A 127 4.81 -26.46 8.35
C LYS A 127 4.24 -26.14 9.73
N VAL A 128 5.02 -25.51 10.61
CA VAL A 128 4.62 -25.26 12.00
C VAL A 128 4.62 -23.77 12.30
N GLN A 129 5.79 -23.12 12.18
CA GLN A 129 5.93 -21.72 12.65
C GLN A 129 5.14 -20.75 11.78
N LEU A 130 5.33 -20.74 10.46
CA LEU A 130 4.62 -19.80 9.59
C LEU A 130 3.10 -19.97 9.66
N PRO A 131 2.51 -21.19 9.61
CA PRO A 131 1.07 -21.32 9.78
C PRO A 131 0.53 -20.81 11.13
N LEU A 132 1.28 -21.04 12.22
CA LEU A 132 0.90 -20.58 13.55
C LEU A 132 1.02 -19.05 13.71
N THR A 133 1.94 -18.42 12.99
CA THR A 133 2.18 -16.98 13.05
C THR A 133 1.36 -16.17 12.05
N LEU A 134 0.63 -16.81 11.14
CA LEU A 134 -0.15 -16.13 10.10
C LEU A 134 -1.04 -14.99 10.63
N PRO A 135 -1.78 -15.13 11.76
CA PRO A 135 -2.58 -14.03 12.28
C PRO A 135 -1.75 -12.79 12.62
N MET A 136 -0.58 -13.00 13.25
CA MET A 136 0.33 -11.90 13.61
C MET A 136 0.99 -11.27 12.37
N LEU A 137 1.38 -12.10 11.39
CA LEU A 137 1.90 -11.62 10.12
C LEU A 137 0.88 -10.73 9.40
N MET A 138 -0.36 -11.22 9.30
CA MET A 138 -1.44 -10.48 8.64
C MET A 138 -1.80 -9.20 9.39
N ALA A 139 -1.75 -9.19 10.73
CA ALA A 139 -1.92 -7.97 11.52
C ALA A 139 -0.85 -6.91 11.14
N GLY A 140 0.42 -7.32 11.00
CA GLY A 140 1.50 -6.43 10.56
C GLY A 140 1.26 -5.88 9.15
N VAL A 141 0.84 -6.71 8.22
CA VAL A 141 0.50 -6.32 6.84
C VAL A 141 -0.68 -5.34 6.81
N ARG A 142 -1.74 -5.60 7.58
CA ARG A 142 -2.91 -4.72 7.67
C ARG A 142 -2.54 -3.34 8.20
N ILE A 143 -1.81 -3.28 9.31
CA ILE A 143 -1.34 -2.01 9.89
C ILE A 143 -0.52 -1.24 8.84
N SER A 144 0.42 -1.90 8.17
CA SER A 144 1.24 -1.28 7.13
C SER A 144 0.42 -0.77 5.96
N ALA A 145 -0.54 -1.55 5.46
CA ALA A 145 -1.33 -1.18 4.29
C ALA A 145 -2.26 0.02 4.58
N VAL A 146 -2.95 0.02 5.72
CA VAL A 146 -3.82 1.14 6.11
C VAL A 146 -3.00 2.42 6.35
N THR A 147 -1.86 2.30 7.05
CA THR A 147 -0.96 3.43 7.29
C THR A 147 -0.38 3.97 5.99
N ALA A 148 -0.05 3.09 5.04
CA ALA A 148 0.50 3.46 3.74
C ALA A 148 -0.47 4.31 2.90
N VAL A 149 -1.80 4.08 2.97
CA VAL A 149 -2.79 4.94 2.32
C VAL A 149 -2.69 6.39 2.84
N GLY A 150 -2.64 6.56 4.16
CA GLY A 150 -2.48 7.88 4.76
C GLY A 150 -1.16 8.55 4.40
N LEU A 151 -0.05 7.81 4.46
CA LEU A 151 1.28 8.32 4.10
C LEU A 151 1.38 8.69 2.62
N MET A 152 0.78 7.91 1.72
CA MET A 152 0.74 8.21 0.30
C MET A 152 -0.09 9.48 0.01
N THR A 153 -1.13 9.74 0.80
CA THR A 153 -1.86 11.02 0.73
C THR A 153 -0.94 12.19 1.07
N ILE A 154 -0.12 12.07 2.12
CA ILE A 154 0.86 13.10 2.50
C ILE A 154 1.97 13.23 1.44
N ALA A 155 2.41 12.12 0.86
CA ALA A 155 3.47 12.09 -0.16
C ALA A 155 3.10 12.86 -1.44
N ALA A 156 1.82 13.12 -1.69
CA ALA A 156 1.37 13.99 -2.78
C ALA A 156 1.93 15.42 -2.66
N PHE A 157 2.32 15.87 -1.44
CA PHE A 157 2.99 17.14 -1.20
C PHE A 157 4.31 17.27 -1.98
N ILE A 158 5.02 16.17 -2.17
CA ILE A 158 6.27 16.12 -2.95
C ILE A 158 6.04 15.61 -4.39
N GLY A 159 4.81 15.62 -4.87
CA GLY A 159 4.48 15.25 -6.24
C GLY A 159 4.26 13.76 -6.47
N ALA A 160 3.88 12.99 -5.44
CA ALA A 160 3.57 11.57 -5.60
C ALA A 160 2.35 11.30 -6.50
N GLY A 161 1.43 12.27 -6.59
CA GLY A 161 0.14 12.06 -7.26
C GLY A 161 -0.91 11.43 -6.34
N GLY A 162 -1.82 10.66 -6.93
CA GLY A 162 -2.91 9.99 -6.20
C GLY A 162 -3.93 10.95 -5.59
N LEU A 163 -4.78 10.45 -4.69
CA LEU A 163 -5.87 11.23 -4.07
C LEU A 163 -5.37 12.45 -3.25
N GLY A 164 -4.14 12.37 -2.72
CA GLY A 164 -3.50 13.45 -2.00
C GLY A 164 -3.31 14.71 -2.85
N PHE A 165 -3.18 14.57 -4.16
CA PHE A 165 -3.12 15.71 -5.09
C PHE A 165 -4.36 16.61 -4.97
N LEU A 166 -5.56 16.03 -4.91
CA LEU A 166 -6.79 16.80 -4.72
C LEU A 166 -6.84 17.51 -3.36
N VAL A 167 -6.38 16.81 -2.31
CA VAL A 167 -6.35 17.38 -0.96
C VAL A 167 -5.44 18.62 -0.92
N PHE A 168 -4.19 18.50 -1.37
CA PHE A 168 -3.23 19.61 -1.33
C PHE A 168 -3.58 20.75 -2.29
N SER A 169 -4.06 20.42 -3.49
CA SER A 169 -4.53 21.44 -4.45
C SER A 169 -5.75 22.18 -3.91
N GLY A 170 -6.68 21.46 -3.25
CA GLY A 170 -7.84 22.04 -2.61
C GLY A 170 -7.47 22.96 -1.42
N ILE A 171 -6.46 22.58 -0.62
CA ILE A 171 -5.93 23.43 0.45
C ILE A 171 -5.32 24.71 -0.15
N SER A 172 -4.50 24.59 -1.19
CA SER A 172 -3.82 25.72 -1.83
C SER A 172 -4.79 26.70 -2.51
N SER A 173 -5.91 26.19 -3.03
CA SER A 173 -6.95 26.98 -3.70
C SER A 173 -8.13 27.36 -2.80
N VAL A 174 -8.07 27.01 -1.50
CA VAL A 174 -9.15 27.20 -0.52
C VAL A 174 -10.48 26.62 -1.02
N ASN A 175 -10.44 25.46 -1.68
CA ASN A 175 -11.60 24.78 -2.27
C ASN A 175 -11.98 23.54 -1.45
N ASN A 176 -12.98 23.69 -0.57
CA ASN A 176 -13.46 22.61 0.28
C ASN A 176 -14.02 21.42 -0.51
N GLY A 177 -14.65 21.65 -1.67
CA GLY A 177 -15.15 20.59 -2.55
C GLY A 177 -14.04 19.69 -3.04
N MET A 178 -12.92 20.28 -3.46
CA MET A 178 -11.72 19.56 -3.92
C MET A 178 -11.02 18.81 -2.79
N ILE A 179 -10.89 19.42 -1.59
CA ILE A 179 -10.32 18.75 -0.41
C ILE A 179 -11.09 17.48 -0.09
N LEU A 180 -12.43 17.58 -0.01
CA LEU A 180 -13.28 16.44 0.34
C LEU A 180 -13.36 15.40 -0.78
N ALA A 181 -13.27 15.81 -2.04
CA ALA A 181 -13.18 14.91 -3.19
C ALA A 181 -11.91 14.05 -3.19
N GLY A 182 -10.84 14.49 -2.54
CA GLY A 182 -9.65 13.69 -2.29
C GLY A 182 -9.73 12.88 -0.99
N ALA A 183 -10.17 13.53 0.10
CA ALA A 183 -10.14 12.93 1.44
C ALA A 183 -11.16 11.79 1.62
N ILE A 184 -12.42 11.97 1.15
CA ILE A 184 -13.47 10.95 1.31
C ILE A 184 -13.10 9.65 0.62
N PRO A 185 -12.70 9.63 -0.68
CA PRO A 185 -12.27 8.38 -1.33
C PRO A 185 -11.03 7.76 -0.67
N ALA A 186 -10.09 8.57 -0.15
CA ALA A 186 -8.92 8.05 0.56
C ALA A 186 -9.31 7.33 1.86
N CYS A 187 -10.24 7.88 2.64
CA CYS A 187 -10.78 7.22 3.83
C CYS A 187 -11.52 5.92 3.49
N ILE A 188 -12.36 5.95 2.44
CA ILE A 188 -13.07 4.76 1.97
C ILE A 188 -12.07 3.70 1.50
N LEU A 189 -11.02 4.10 0.79
CA LEU A 189 -9.95 3.19 0.36
C LEU A 189 -9.24 2.53 1.53
N ALA A 190 -8.88 3.28 2.57
CA ALA A 190 -8.24 2.74 3.76
C ALA A 190 -9.12 1.69 4.46
N LEU A 191 -10.42 1.98 4.63
CA LEU A 191 -11.38 1.04 5.20
C LEU A 191 -11.60 -0.20 4.32
N ALA A 192 -11.65 -0.01 3.00
CA ALA A 192 -11.80 -1.10 2.04
C ALA A 192 -10.57 -2.03 2.08
N ILE A 193 -9.36 -1.48 2.10
CA ILE A 193 -8.11 -2.25 2.23
C ILE A 193 -8.08 -3.04 3.54
N ASP A 194 -8.44 -2.42 4.66
CA ASP A 194 -8.51 -3.10 5.96
C ASP A 194 -9.50 -4.26 5.92
N TRP A 195 -10.70 -4.02 5.40
CA TRP A 195 -11.72 -5.06 5.26
C TRP A 195 -11.25 -6.21 4.36
N VAL A 196 -10.66 -5.91 3.20
CA VAL A 196 -10.15 -6.92 2.25
C VAL A 196 -9.06 -7.77 2.91
N LEU A 197 -8.08 -7.12 3.54
CA LEU A 197 -6.98 -7.83 4.20
C LEU A 197 -7.47 -8.66 5.38
N SER A 198 -8.50 -8.22 6.12
CA SER A 198 -9.18 -9.01 7.14
C SER A 198 -9.83 -10.28 6.57
N GLN A 199 -10.44 -10.19 5.37
CA GLN A 199 -10.97 -11.38 4.70
C GLN A 199 -9.84 -12.33 4.26
N VAL A 200 -8.74 -11.80 3.73
CA VAL A 200 -7.54 -12.60 3.37
C VAL A 200 -6.98 -13.29 4.60
N GLU A 201 -6.81 -12.57 5.71
CA GLU A 201 -6.33 -13.10 6.99
C GLU A 201 -7.17 -14.31 7.43
N SER A 202 -8.49 -14.17 7.41
CA SER A 202 -9.38 -15.25 7.84
C SER A 202 -9.37 -16.47 6.91
N LEU A 203 -9.04 -16.30 5.62
CA LEU A 203 -8.89 -17.39 4.65
C LEU A 203 -7.57 -18.14 4.81
N VAL A 204 -6.48 -17.41 5.07
CA VAL A 204 -5.13 -17.96 5.17
C VAL A 204 -4.88 -18.58 6.54
N THR A 205 -5.47 -18.02 7.61
CA THR A 205 -5.33 -18.53 8.97
C THR A 205 -5.98 -19.91 9.11
N PRO A 206 -5.26 -20.92 9.65
CA PRO A 206 -5.81 -22.25 9.89
C PRO A 206 -7.06 -22.21 10.77
N VAL A 207 -8.05 -23.07 10.47
CA VAL A 207 -9.33 -23.12 11.23
C VAL A 207 -9.11 -23.40 12.70
N SER A 208 -8.09 -24.19 13.04
CA SER A 208 -7.73 -24.52 14.42
C SER A 208 -7.36 -23.32 15.27
N LEU A 209 -6.94 -22.22 14.64
CA LEU A 209 -6.59 -20.96 15.31
C LEU A 209 -7.76 -19.94 15.34
N GLN A 210 -8.94 -20.32 14.83
CA GLN A 210 -10.14 -19.47 14.76
C GLN A 210 -11.24 -20.05 15.65
N PRO A 211 -11.25 -19.75 16.97
CA PRO A 211 -12.19 -20.37 17.91
C PRO A 211 -13.67 -20.08 17.60
N GLU A 212 -13.97 -18.96 16.96
CA GLU A 212 -15.34 -18.62 16.55
C GLU A 212 -15.89 -19.57 15.46
N LEU A 213 -15.03 -20.11 14.60
CA LEU A 213 -15.43 -21.01 13.53
C LEU A 213 -15.64 -22.45 14.01
N LEU A 214 -15.11 -22.82 15.15
CA LEU A 214 -15.29 -24.17 15.72
C LEU A 214 -16.70 -24.42 16.26
N LYS A 215 -17.48 -23.36 16.53
CA LYS A 215 -18.83 -23.45 17.13
C LYS A 215 -19.93 -23.86 16.16
N THR A 216 -19.74 -23.74 14.83
CA THR A 216 -20.85 -24.02 13.87
C THR A 216 -20.32 -24.64 12.59
N ARG A 217 -20.23 -25.97 12.59
CA ARG A 217 -19.67 -26.77 11.46
C ARG A 217 -20.44 -26.68 10.15
N SER A 218 -21.74 -26.43 10.19
CA SER A 218 -22.63 -26.40 9.00
C SER A 218 -22.54 -25.10 8.18
N THR A 219 -22.16 -23.98 8.81
CA THR A 219 -22.06 -22.69 8.11
C THR A 219 -20.66 -22.39 7.58
N LEU A 220 -19.67 -23.20 7.94
CA LEU A 220 -18.24 -22.99 7.60
C LEU A 220 -17.97 -23.05 6.10
N THR A 221 -18.57 -24.01 5.41
CA THR A 221 -18.34 -24.20 3.96
C THR A 221 -18.96 -23.06 3.14
N ALA A 222 -20.15 -22.62 3.50
CA ALA A 222 -20.82 -21.50 2.83
C ALA A 222 -20.12 -20.17 3.10
N LYS A 223 -19.71 -19.91 4.34
CA LYS A 223 -18.97 -18.70 4.75
C LYS A 223 -17.61 -18.63 4.03
N ARG A 224 -16.83 -19.71 4.01
CA ARG A 224 -15.55 -19.78 3.29
C ARG A 224 -15.71 -19.66 1.78
N ARG A 225 -16.75 -20.23 1.19
CA ARG A 225 -17.03 -20.10 -0.24
C ARG A 225 -17.33 -18.63 -0.59
N ARG A 226 -18.19 -17.96 0.17
CA ARG A 226 -18.52 -16.54 -0.02
C ARG A 226 -17.28 -15.65 0.14
N GLN A 227 -16.44 -15.96 1.11
CA GLN A 227 -15.22 -15.24 1.42
C GLN A 227 -14.14 -15.42 0.33
N LYS A 228 -13.98 -16.64 -0.21
CA LYS A 228 -13.12 -16.89 -1.38
C LYS A 228 -13.60 -16.12 -2.61
N TRP A 229 -14.91 -16.04 -2.81
CA TRP A 229 -15.49 -15.26 -3.90
C TRP A 229 -15.24 -13.77 -3.74
N SER A 230 -15.45 -13.20 -2.56
CA SER A 230 -15.20 -11.76 -2.32
C SER A 230 -13.74 -11.38 -2.50
N VAL A 231 -12.81 -12.18 -1.97
CA VAL A 231 -11.36 -11.97 -2.17
C VAL A 231 -10.98 -12.18 -3.64
N GLY A 232 -11.52 -13.21 -4.30
CA GLY A 232 -11.27 -13.47 -5.72
C GLY A 232 -11.71 -12.32 -6.62
N VAL A 233 -12.88 -11.74 -6.36
CA VAL A 233 -13.39 -10.56 -7.10
C VAL A 233 -12.47 -9.36 -6.89
N VAL A 234 -12.04 -9.09 -5.64
CA VAL A 234 -11.15 -7.95 -5.36
C VAL A 234 -9.78 -8.15 -6.00
N VAL A 235 -9.20 -9.35 -5.90
CA VAL A 235 -7.92 -9.66 -6.56
C VAL A 235 -8.05 -9.54 -8.08
N ALA A 236 -9.14 -10.04 -8.67
CA ALA A 236 -9.39 -9.91 -10.11
C ALA A 236 -9.53 -8.44 -10.54
N LEU A 237 -10.23 -7.61 -9.75
CA LEU A 237 -10.34 -6.17 -9.99
C LEU A 237 -8.97 -5.49 -9.90
N LEU A 238 -8.17 -5.79 -8.89
CA LEU A 238 -6.83 -5.23 -8.73
C LEU A 238 -5.91 -5.63 -9.90
N VAL A 239 -5.93 -6.92 -10.30
CA VAL A 239 -5.14 -7.41 -11.44
C VAL A 239 -5.60 -6.77 -12.75
N PHE A 240 -6.91 -6.61 -12.95
CA PHE A 240 -7.46 -5.94 -14.13
C PHE A 240 -7.04 -4.46 -14.18
N MET A 241 -7.14 -3.75 -13.04
CA MET A 241 -6.74 -2.35 -12.93
C MET A 241 -5.23 -2.16 -13.14
N PHE A 242 -4.42 -3.07 -12.57
CA PHE A 242 -2.97 -3.08 -12.77
C PHE A 242 -2.63 -3.37 -14.25
N GLY A 243 -3.29 -4.34 -14.85
CA GLY A 243 -3.14 -4.71 -16.26
C GLY A 243 -3.47 -3.56 -17.22
N GLN A 244 -4.57 -2.84 -16.99
CA GLN A 244 -4.93 -1.66 -17.78
C GLN A 244 -3.89 -0.54 -17.67
N ASN A 245 -3.34 -0.29 -16.48
CA ASN A 245 -2.31 0.73 -16.29
C ASN A 245 -0.97 0.35 -16.96
N VAL A 246 -0.57 -0.91 -16.87
CA VAL A 246 0.62 -1.43 -17.55
C VAL A 246 0.42 -1.34 -19.07
N TYR A 247 -0.74 -1.76 -19.56
CA TYR A 247 -1.08 -1.68 -20.98
C TYR A 247 -1.09 -0.22 -21.49
N ALA A 248 -1.71 0.70 -20.75
CA ALA A 248 -1.74 2.13 -21.08
C ALA A 248 -0.34 2.78 -21.07
N ASN A 249 0.58 2.27 -20.24
CA ASN A 249 1.97 2.74 -20.21
C ASN A 249 2.84 2.11 -21.31
N LEU A 250 2.53 0.90 -21.75
CA LEU A 250 3.23 0.22 -22.85
C LEU A 250 2.79 0.73 -24.23
N VAL A 251 1.53 1.18 -24.36
CA VAL A 251 0.93 1.72 -25.59
C VAL A 251 1.11 3.25 -25.66
N LYS A 252 1.90 3.85 -24.78
CA LYS A 252 2.22 5.29 -24.91
C LYS A 252 2.93 5.56 -26.23
N ASP A 253 2.27 6.35 -27.06
CA ASP A 253 2.85 6.85 -28.31
C ASP A 253 4.11 7.65 -27.97
N PRO A 254 5.29 7.25 -28.48
CA PRO A 254 6.57 7.94 -28.19
C PRO A 254 6.59 9.39 -28.66
N ASN A 255 5.62 9.81 -29.49
CA ASN A 255 5.50 11.14 -30.04
C ASN A 255 4.60 12.10 -29.26
N THR A 256 4.10 11.72 -28.08
CA THR A 256 3.29 12.61 -27.24
C THR A 256 4.15 13.37 -26.23
N ILE A 257 4.21 14.70 -26.37
CA ILE A 257 4.75 15.59 -25.34
C ILE A 257 3.64 15.96 -24.37
N ARG A 258 3.85 15.70 -23.08
CA ARG A 258 2.94 16.13 -22.02
C ARG A 258 3.45 17.42 -21.40
N ILE A 259 2.71 18.51 -21.56
CA ILE A 259 3.01 19.78 -20.91
C ILE A 259 2.27 19.79 -19.58
N GLY A 260 3.02 19.69 -18.46
CA GLY A 260 2.47 19.82 -17.12
C GLY A 260 2.51 21.27 -16.66
N SER A 261 1.37 21.86 -16.27
CA SER A 261 1.31 23.17 -15.63
C SER A 261 0.65 23.06 -14.25
N LYS A 262 1.08 23.92 -13.31
CA LYS A 262 0.34 24.09 -12.04
C LYS A 262 -0.96 24.86 -12.32
N GLN A 263 -1.98 24.67 -11.46
CA GLN A 263 -3.30 25.31 -11.61
C GLN A 263 -3.31 26.83 -11.25
N PHE A 264 -2.20 27.53 -11.47
CA PHE A 264 -2.20 28.99 -11.42
C PHE A 264 -2.55 29.51 -12.82
N THR A 265 -3.41 30.52 -12.87
CA THR A 265 -3.93 31.11 -14.14
C THR A 265 -2.81 31.45 -15.13
N GLU A 266 -1.69 31.97 -14.64
CA GLU A 266 -0.51 32.34 -15.43
C GLU A 266 0.18 31.08 -16.04
N GLN A 267 0.27 29.98 -15.29
CA GLN A 267 0.88 28.74 -15.78
C GLN A 267 -0.02 27.98 -16.74
N LEU A 268 -1.35 28.07 -16.57
CA LEU A 268 -2.32 27.53 -17.53
C LEU A 268 -2.22 28.24 -18.89
N VAL A 269 -2.10 29.58 -18.86
CA VAL A 269 -1.91 30.37 -20.09
C VAL A 269 -0.60 30.00 -20.76
N LEU A 270 0.52 29.95 -20.01
CA LEU A 270 1.82 29.56 -20.55
C LEU A 270 1.84 28.11 -21.08
N GLY A 271 1.17 27.19 -20.38
CA GLY A 271 1.04 25.79 -20.82
C GLY A 271 0.27 25.67 -22.13
N ASN A 272 -0.84 26.40 -22.26
CA ASN A 272 -1.62 26.42 -23.51
C ASN A 272 -0.85 27.10 -24.64
N MET A 273 -0.16 28.22 -24.39
CA MET A 273 0.69 28.88 -25.39
C MET A 273 1.82 27.97 -25.90
N LEU A 274 2.47 27.24 -25.00
CA LEU A 274 3.48 26.24 -25.36
C LEU A 274 2.88 25.09 -26.20
N GLY A 275 1.69 24.62 -25.86
CA GLY A 275 0.96 23.62 -26.64
C GLY A 275 0.68 24.08 -28.05
N GLU A 276 0.11 25.29 -28.20
CA GLU A 276 -0.16 25.87 -29.53
C GLU A 276 1.12 26.16 -30.35
N MET A 277 2.21 26.57 -29.68
CA MET A 277 3.49 26.77 -30.35
C MET A 277 4.09 25.46 -30.90
N ILE A 278 3.96 24.36 -30.12
CA ILE A 278 4.45 23.04 -30.55
C ILE A 278 3.60 22.50 -31.70
N GLU A 279 2.27 22.64 -31.63
CA GLU A 279 1.37 22.25 -32.72
C GLU A 279 1.59 23.06 -33.99
N LYS A 280 1.76 24.39 -33.89
CA LYS A 280 2.00 25.27 -35.04
C LYS A 280 3.36 25.04 -35.72
N ASN A 281 4.40 24.73 -34.99
CA ASN A 281 5.74 24.59 -35.52
C ASN A 281 6.04 23.17 -36.07
N GLN A 282 5.09 22.26 -36.10
CA GLN A 282 5.26 20.88 -36.61
C GLN A 282 6.54 20.18 -36.09
N ILE A 283 7.00 20.52 -34.87
CA ILE A 283 8.25 19.99 -34.32
C ILE A 283 8.13 18.50 -34.01
N LEU A 284 6.90 17.97 -34.09
CA LEU A 284 6.59 16.56 -33.89
C LEU A 284 5.67 16.09 -35.03
N ARG A 285 6.21 15.43 -35.97
CA ARG A 285 5.56 14.48 -36.87
C ARG A 285 5.98 13.06 -36.51
#